data_729cd7852b8742effb535547a48e484b
#
_entry.id   729cd7852b8742effb535547a48e484b
#
_cell.length_a   1.000
_cell.length_b   1.000
_cell.length_c   1.000
_cell.angle_alpha   90.00
_cell.angle_beta   90.00
_cell.angle_gamma   90.00
#
_symmetry.space_group_name_H-M   'P 1'
#
loop_
_entity.id
_entity.type
_entity.pdbx_description
1 polymer ?
#
loop_
_entity_poly.entity_id
_entity_poly.type
_entity_poly.pdbx_seq_one_letter_code
_entity_poly.pdbx_strand_id
1 'polypeptide(L)'
;MATYYCAHGDVSAFMQVEAFADGGSATTPTQAQVETFINMAEERVDQLTDHAWHTSRAKSVTDERVRIQRVRSNVVNLRGRMQLRHYPILAFSQHATPSLGQTNGNVKLWTGGGYTDYLDSDNGKTMGTSVTDVVNKNFWSDAERGTIYIDNYSTFNMVNSSPAGVDAYVSYKYATASTPDDIKLATIYFTAAIIVANDDLNISQATEGSMDNRTKSEKFEEMGMKILKDHHRIDRSMAMARAIGGFGTGMVTP
;
A
#
# COMPACT_ATOMS: atom_id res chain seq x y z
N MET A 1 2.57 -0.46 23.32
CA MET A 1 1.93 -0.13 22.03
C MET A 1 1.50 -1.41 21.34
N ALA A 2 0.45 -1.37 20.49
CA ALA A 2 0.11 -2.59 19.72
C ALA A 2 1.11 -2.76 18.57
N THR A 3 1.63 -3.97 18.40
CA THR A 3 2.48 -4.40 17.29
C THR A 3 1.67 -5.29 16.36
N TYR A 4 1.90 -5.21 15.05
CA TYR A 4 1.04 -5.84 14.04
C TYR A 4 1.78 -6.83 13.14
N TYR A 5 3.06 -6.63 12.88
CA TYR A 5 3.84 -7.50 12.00
C TYR A 5 4.53 -8.63 12.76
N CYS A 6 5.05 -8.35 13.93
CA CYS A 6 5.61 -9.38 14.82
C CYS A 6 5.35 -9.04 16.29
N ALA A 7 5.49 -10.02 17.17
CA ALA A 7 5.42 -9.84 18.61
C ALA A 7 6.82 -9.76 19.23
N HIS A 8 6.93 -9.16 20.43
CA HIS A 8 8.20 -9.12 21.18
C HIS A 8 8.77 -10.53 21.46
N GLY A 9 7.88 -11.54 21.63
CA GLY A 9 8.29 -12.94 21.77
C GLY A 9 8.94 -13.54 20.51
N ASP A 10 8.53 -13.10 19.31
CA ASP A 10 9.19 -13.51 18.06
C ASP A 10 10.61 -12.97 17.99
N VAL A 11 10.82 -11.73 18.47
CA VAL A 11 12.13 -11.07 18.50
C VAL A 11 13.06 -11.76 19.50
N SER A 12 12.57 -12.06 20.74
CA SER A 12 13.37 -12.74 21.75
C SER A 12 13.78 -14.15 21.30
N ALA A 13 12.85 -14.89 20.69
CA ALA A 13 13.13 -16.21 20.12
C ALA A 13 14.18 -16.16 19.00
N PHE A 14 14.09 -15.17 18.12
CA PHE A 14 15.06 -14.97 17.03
C PHE A 14 16.45 -14.60 17.55
N MET A 15 16.54 -13.73 18.54
CA MET A 15 17.80 -13.30 19.15
C MET A 15 18.37 -14.34 20.12
N GLN A 16 17.62 -15.38 20.45
CA GLN A 16 17.97 -16.42 21.43
C GLN A 16 18.26 -15.84 22.82
N VAL A 17 17.45 -14.85 23.21
CA VAL A 17 17.51 -14.21 24.54
C VAL A 17 16.29 -14.59 25.37
N GLU A 18 16.37 -14.35 26.69
CA GLU A 18 15.20 -14.48 27.57
C GLU A 18 14.05 -13.59 27.12
N ALA A 19 12.84 -13.97 27.48
CA ALA A 19 11.65 -13.18 27.15
C ALA A 19 11.77 -11.78 27.77
N PHE A 20 11.49 -10.77 26.94
CA PHE A 20 11.47 -9.38 27.42
C PHE A 20 10.35 -9.17 28.45
N ALA A 21 10.65 -8.52 29.55
CA ALA A 21 9.74 -8.30 30.65
C ALA A 21 9.75 -6.84 31.14
N ASP A 22 8.62 -6.44 31.72
CA ASP A 22 8.42 -5.16 32.36
C ASP A 22 8.29 -5.32 33.88
N GLY A 23 8.35 -4.22 34.64
CA GLY A 23 8.08 -4.18 36.09
C GLY A 23 9.22 -4.72 36.95
N GLY A 24 8.88 -5.54 37.97
CA GLY A 24 9.86 -6.01 38.97
C GLY A 24 10.90 -7.00 38.43
N SER A 25 10.67 -7.60 37.29
CA SER A 25 11.59 -8.50 36.56
C SER A 25 12.02 -7.89 35.22
N ALA A 26 12.04 -6.56 35.14
CA ALA A 26 12.35 -5.85 33.90
C ALA A 26 13.69 -6.29 33.30
N THR A 27 13.69 -6.59 32.01
CA THR A 27 14.89 -6.86 31.21
C THR A 27 15.47 -5.56 30.63
N THR A 28 16.66 -5.63 30.07
CA THR A 28 17.23 -4.53 29.28
C THR A 28 17.52 -5.06 27.86
N PRO A 29 16.77 -4.60 26.83
CA PRO A 29 15.64 -3.64 26.90
C PRO A 29 14.39 -4.24 27.56
N THR A 30 13.50 -3.38 28.04
CA THR A 30 12.19 -3.79 28.57
C THR A 30 11.24 -4.18 27.45
N GLN A 31 10.17 -4.94 27.78
CA GLN A 31 9.14 -5.30 26.79
C GLN A 31 8.55 -4.07 26.09
N ALA A 32 8.21 -3.01 26.85
CA ALA A 32 7.65 -1.78 26.29
C ALA A 32 8.62 -1.07 25.32
N GLN A 33 9.93 -1.12 25.61
CA GLN A 33 10.95 -0.58 24.71
C GLN A 33 11.01 -1.41 23.42
N VAL A 34 11.01 -2.74 23.51
CA VAL A 34 11.02 -3.63 22.35
C VAL A 34 9.78 -3.44 21.48
N GLU A 35 8.59 -3.30 22.08
CA GLU A 35 7.37 -2.97 21.31
C GLU A 35 7.49 -1.62 20.58
N THR A 36 8.17 -0.64 21.18
CA THR A 36 8.46 0.62 20.49
C THR A 36 9.40 0.43 19.31
N PHE A 37 10.45 -0.39 19.47
CA PHE A 37 11.37 -0.71 18.37
C PHE A 37 10.70 -1.50 17.24
N ILE A 38 9.77 -2.42 17.58
CA ILE A 38 8.96 -3.11 16.59
C ILE A 38 8.12 -2.10 15.78
N ASN A 39 7.44 -1.16 16.44
CA ASN A 39 6.67 -0.14 15.73
C ASN A 39 7.53 0.73 14.80
N MET A 40 8.74 1.07 15.20
CA MET A 40 9.69 1.79 14.34
C MET A 40 10.12 0.95 13.14
N ALA A 41 10.35 -0.36 13.34
CA ALA A 41 10.68 -1.30 12.28
C ALA A 41 9.51 -1.50 11.31
N GLU A 42 8.27 -1.63 11.81
CA GLU A 42 7.04 -1.71 11.00
C GLU A 42 6.88 -0.47 10.12
N GLU A 43 7.07 0.73 10.70
CA GLU A 43 6.99 1.99 9.94
C GLU A 43 8.04 2.02 8.83
N ARG A 44 9.26 1.58 9.11
CA ARG A 44 10.33 1.48 8.13
C ARG A 44 10.00 0.49 7.00
N VAL A 45 9.44 -0.67 7.33
CA VAL A 45 8.98 -1.65 6.34
C VAL A 45 7.91 -1.05 5.44
N ASP A 46 6.90 -0.37 6.02
CA ASP A 46 5.85 0.30 5.26
C ASP A 46 6.38 1.39 4.34
N GLN A 47 7.40 2.13 4.77
CA GLN A 47 8.04 3.17 3.95
C GLN A 47 8.85 2.58 2.81
N LEU A 48 9.64 1.54 3.08
CA LEU A 48 10.49 0.88 2.07
C LEU A 48 9.69 0.15 1.00
N THR A 49 8.55 -0.44 1.37
CA THR A 49 7.69 -1.19 0.45
C THR A 49 6.58 -0.34 -0.18
N ASP A 50 6.39 0.90 0.28
CA ASP A 50 5.26 1.78 -0.06
C ASP A 50 3.91 1.05 0.10
N HIS A 51 3.81 0.18 1.14
CA HIS A 51 2.65 -0.65 1.38
C HIS A 51 2.38 -0.84 2.87
N ALA A 52 1.10 -1.14 3.22
CA ALA A 52 0.68 -1.54 4.56
C ALA A 52 0.40 -3.05 4.56
N TRP A 53 1.11 -3.80 5.38
CA TRP A 53 1.06 -5.25 5.41
C TRP A 53 0.11 -5.82 6.47
N HIS A 54 -0.70 -4.96 7.08
CA HIS A 54 -1.75 -5.34 8.02
C HIS A 54 -2.89 -4.32 7.99
N THR A 55 -4.13 -4.79 8.14
CA THR A 55 -5.33 -3.93 8.06
C THR A 55 -5.35 -2.80 9.08
N SER A 56 -4.82 -3.05 10.28
CA SER A 56 -4.75 -2.03 11.34
C SER A 56 -3.74 -0.91 11.04
N ARG A 57 -2.86 -1.10 10.07
CA ARG A 57 -1.90 -0.10 9.56
C ARG A 57 -2.30 0.47 8.21
N ALA A 58 -3.55 0.21 7.78
CA ALA A 58 -4.02 0.63 6.47
C ALA A 58 -3.71 2.10 6.17
N LYS A 59 -3.14 2.34 5.00
CA LYS A 59 -2.85 3.67 4.48
C LYS A 59 -4.00 4.19 3.62
N SER A 60 -4.15 5.50 3.58
CA SER A 60 -5.17 6.18 2.76
C SER A 60 -4.51 6.96 1.65
N VAL A 61 -5.07 6.85 0.45
CA VAL A 61 -4.75 7.70 -0.70
C VAL A 61 -5.93 8.62 -0.94
N THR A 62 -5.66 9.90 -1.12
CA THR A 62 -6.70 10.90 -1.40
C THR A 62 -6.46 11.47 -2.80
N ASP A 63 -7.52 11.45 -3.61
CA ASP A 63 -7.57 12.03 -4.96
C ASP A 63 -6.42 11.56 -5.87
N GLU A 64 -6.13 10.24 -5.89
CA GLU A 64 -5.22 9.66 -6.86
C GLU A 64 -5.70 9.98 -8.28
N ARG A 65 -4.82 10.53 -9.09
CA ARG A 65 -5.09 10.86 -10.49
C ARG A 65 -4.95 9.62 -11.34
N VAL A 66 -6.05 9.21 -11.94
CA VAL A 66 -6.08 7.97 -12.74
C VAL A 66 -6.55 8.26 -14.15
N ARG A 67 -5.92 7.58 -15.13
CA ARG A 67 -6.39 7.56 -16.51
C ARG A 67 -7.28 6.34 -16.74
N ILE A 68 -8.35 6.55 -17.50
CA ILE A 68 -9.26 5.48 -17.87
C ILE A 68 -8.77 4.87 -19.18
N GLN A 69 -8.45 3.58 -19.13
CA GLN A 69 -8.09 2.79 -20.29
C GLN A 69 -9.36 2.18 -20.90
N ARG A 70 -9.47 2.21 -22.21
CA ARG A 70 -10.56 1.53 -22.91
C ARG A 70 -10.26 0.03 -22.97
N VAL A 71 -11.19 -0.78 -22.51
CA VAL A 71 -11.17 -2.22 -22.74
C VAL A 71 -12.22 -2.53 -23.79
N ARG A 72 -11.82 -2.99 -24.97
CA ARG A 72 -12.76 -3.49 -25.97
C ARG A 72 -13.40 -4.77 -25.44
N SER A 73 -14.67 -4.71 -25.08
CA SER A 73 -15.52 -5.89 -24.98
C SER A 73 -16.03 -6.21 -26.38
N ASN A 74 -16.12 -7.49 -26.73
CA ASN A 74 -16.50 -7.97 -28.07
C ASN A 74 -17.93 -7.60 -28.51
N VAL A 75 -18.70 -6.93 -27.68
CA VAL A 75 -20.07 -6.54 -28.00
C VAL A 75 -20.34 -5.14 -27.44
N VAL A 76 -20.53 -4.19 -28.33
CA VAL A 76 -21.25 -2.90 -28.19
C VAL A 76 -20.93 -1.97 -27.01
N ASN A 77 -20.53 -2.45 -25.85
CA ASN A 77 -20.30 -1.62 -24.66
C ASN A 77 -18.81 -1.38 -24.42
N LEU A 78 -18.38 -0.14 -24.60
CA LEU A 78 -17.06 0.31 -24.23
C LEU A 78 -16.95 0.33 -22.70
N ARG A 79 -16.15 -0.57 -22.14
CA ARG A 79 -15.84 -0.57 -20.73
C ARG A 79 -14.60 0.28 -20.46
N GLY A 80 -14.66 1.09 -19.42
CA GLY A 80 -13.51 1.76 -18.87
C GLY A 80 -12.81 0.89 -17.84
N ARG A 81 -11.48 0.93 -17.83
CA ARG A 81 -10.65 0.29 -16.78
C ARG A 81 -9.74 1.34 -16.20
N MET A 82 -9.69 1.39 -14.87
CA MET A 82 -8.73 2.17 -14.10
C MET A 82 -7.84 1.24 -13.29
N GLN A 83 -6.54 1.51 -13.28
CA GLN A 83 -5.59 0.80 -12.44
C GLN A 83 -5.11 1.75 -11.34
N LEU A 84 -5.33 1.38 -10.10
CA LEU A 84 -4.84 2.08 -8.93
C LEU A 84 -3.39 1.69 -8.62
N ARG A 85 -2.66 2.62 -8.02
CA ARG A 85 -1.25 2.43 -7.69
C ARG A 85 -1.04 1.43 -6.56
N HIS A 86 -1.87 1.52 -5.53
CA HIS A 86 -1.75 0.65 -4.35
C HIS A 86 -2.90 -0.35 -4.29
N TYR A 87 -2.59 -1.58 -3.93
CA TYR A 87 -3.54 -2.68 -3.76
C TYR A 87 -2.96 -3.73 -2.79
N PRO A 88 -3.77 -4.58 -2.12
CA PRO A 88 -5.22 -4.68 -2.24
C PRO A 88 -5.97 -3.50 -1.64
N ILE A 89 -7.15 -3.19 -2.20
CA ILE A 89 -8.03 -2.15 -1.71
C ILE A 89 -8.86 -2.73 -0.56
N LEU A 90 -8.83 -2.10 0.60
CA LEU A 90 -9.68 -2.47 1.74
C LEU A 90 -11.06 -1.82 1.65
N ALA A 91 -11.07 -0.56 1.32
CA ALA A 91 -12.29 0.24 1.19
C ALA A 91 -12.03 1.47 0.34
N PHE A 92 -13.03 1.92 -0.39
CA PHE A 92 -13.04 3.30 -0.86
C PHE A 92 -13.29 4.17 0.35
N SER A 93 -12.41 5.13 0.63
CA SER A 93 -12.55 5.97 1.81
C SER A 93 -13.82 6.80 1.66
N GLN A 94 -14.78 6.55 2.52
CA GLN A 94 -15.88 7.47 2.73
C GLN A 94 -15.41 8.50 3.75
N HIS A 95 -15.61 9.78 3.49
CA HIS A 95 -15.52 10.76 4.55
C HIS A 95 -16.58 10.42 5.59
N ALA A 96 -16.16 10.10 6.81
CA ALA A 96 -17.03 9.63 7.87
C ALA A 96 -18.11 10.66 8.31
N THR A 97 -17.97 11.91 7.91
CA THR A 97 -18.97 12.99 8.11
C THR A 97 -18.87 13.97 6.96
N PRO A 98 -19.90 14.11 6.14
CA PRO A 98 -19.94 15.18 5.16
C PRO A 98 -20.03 16.51 5.89
N SER A 99 -19.02 17.35 5.77
CA SER A 99 -19.18 18.78 6.02
C SER A 99 -20.14 19.31 4.96
N LEU A 100 -21.04 20.23 5.34
CA LEU A 100 -21.96 20.88 4.41
C LEU A 100 -21.24 21.28 3.11
N GLY A 101 -21.59 20.63 1.99
CA GLY A 101 -21.02 20.87 0.68
C GLY A 101 -19.93 19.89 0.21
N GLN A 102 -19.58 18.87 0.99
CA GLN A 102 -18.69 17.79 0.53
C GLN A 102 -19.51 16.57 0.10
N THR A 103 -19.34 16.17 -1.14
CA THR A 103 -19.88 14.92 -1.67
C THR A 103 -19.14 13.73 -1.07
N ASN A 104 -19.91 12.74 -0.59
CA ASN A 104 -19.42 11.58 0.16
C ASN A 104 -18.62 10.56 -0.65
N GLY A 105 -18.34 10.84 -1.87
CA GLY A 105 -17.82 9.84 -2.77
C GLY A 105 -16.35 10.04 -3.11
N ASN A 106 -15.74 8.92 -3.45
CA ASN A 106 -14.30 8.85 -3.61
C ASN A 106 -13.88 8.23 -4.95
N VAL A 107 -14.82 8.09 -5.90
CA VAL A 107 -14.56 7.72 -7.30
C VAL A 107 -15.18 8.77 -8.20
N LYS A 108 -14.45 9.84 -8.43
CA LYS A 108 -14.89 10.99 -9.24
C LYS A 108 -14.44 10.78 -10.68
N LEU A 109 -15.38 10.63 -11.60
CA LEU A 109 -15.15 10.46 -13.02
C LEU A 109 -15.54 11.69 -13.81
N TRP A 110 -14.73 12.03 -14.82
CA TRP A 110 -15.07 13.08 -15.76
C TRP A 110 -16.18 12.62 -16.70
N THR A 111 -17.29 13.35 -16.72
CA THR A 111 -18.49 13.01 -17.51
C THR A 111 -18.77 13.98 -18.67
N GLY A 112 -17.75 14.78 -19.06
CA GLY A 112 -17.82 15.71 -20.17
C GLY A 112 -18.22 17.15 -19.80
N GLY A 113 -18.87 17.35 -18.66
CA GLY A 113 -19.24 18.68 -18.13
C GLY A 113 -18.76 18.93 -16.71
N GLY A 114 -18.26 17.89 -16.04
CA GLY A 114 -17.79 17.94 -14.65
C GLY A 114 -17.35 16.57 -14.15
N TYR A 115 -16.85 16.56 -12.91
CA TYR A 115 -16.57 15.31 -12.21
C TYR A 115 -17.82 14.84 -11.47
N THR A 116 -18.25 13.62 -11.77
CA THR A 116 -19.36 12.95 -11.09
C THR A 116 -18.80 11.90 -10.16
N ASP A 117 -19.22 11.92 -8.91
CA ASP A 117 -18.84 10.91 -7.94
C ASP A 117 -19.73 9.69 -8.07
N TYR A 118 -19.13 8.55 -8.36
CA TYR A 118 -19.84 7.29 -8.57
C TYR A 118 -20.18 6.56 -7.27
N LEU A 119 -19.59 6.97 -6.14
CA LEU A 119 -19.92 6.42 -4.81
C LEU A 119 -20.97 7.26 -4.07
N ASP A 120 -21.32 8.42 -4.60
CA ASP A 120 -22.39 9.22 -4.06
C ASP A 120 -23.75 8.60 -4.40
N SER A 121 -24.54 8.28 -3.37
CA SER A 121 -25.87 7.69 -3.50
C SER A 121 -26.83 8.56 -4.32
N ASP A 122 -26.65 9.87 -4.29
CA ASP A 122 -27.51 10.83 -4.98
C ASP A 122 -27.32 10.79 -6.50
N ASN A 123 -26.21 10.27 -6.97
CA ASN A 123 -25.93 10.09 -8.40
C ASN A 123 -26.55 8.81 -9.00
N GLY A 124 -27.28 8.03 -8.22
CA GLY A 124 -27.96 6.80 -8.69
C GLY A 124 -27.04 5.75 -9.30
N LYS A 125 -25.72 5.79 -8.98
CA LYS A 125 -24.76 4.80 -9.44
C LYS A 125 -24.65 3.65 -8.46
N THR A 126 -24.57 2.45 -8.99
CA THR A 126 -24.47 1.23 -8.17
C THR A 126 -23.12 0.55 -8.37
N MET A 127 -22.47 0.23 -7.28
CA MET A 127 -21.19 -0.48 -7.27
C MET A 127 -21.42 -1.99 -7.13
N GLY A 128 -20.72 -2.77 -7.94
CA GLY A 128 -20.56 -4.21 -7.74
C GLY A 128 -19.45 -4.50 -6.72
N THR A 129 -19.69 -5.46 -5.85
CA THR A 129 -18.77 -5.82 -4.75
C THR A 129 -17.66 -6.77 -5.20
N SER A 130 -17.78 -7.35 -6.37
CA SER A 130 -16.76 -8.24 -6.95
C SER A 130 -16.83 -8.22 -8.48
N VAL A 131 -15.82 -8.83 -9.13
CA VAL A 131 -15.77 -8.98 -10.60
C VAL A 131 -16.90 -9.84 -11.18
N THR A 132 -17.59 -10.60 -10.34
CA THR A 132 -18.76 -11.43 -10.71
C THR A 132 -20.09 -10.73 -10.48
N ASP A 133 -20.12 -9.69 -9.62
CA ASP A 133 -21.30 -8.89 -9.31
C ASP A 133 -21.41 -7.70 -10.28
N VAL A 134 -21.66 -7.98 -11.55
CA VAL A 134 -21.66 -6.97 -12.63
C VAL A 134 -23.05 -6.66 -13.18
N VAL A 135 -24.06 -7.47 -12.84
CA VAL A 135 -25.41 -7.31 -13.38
C VAL A 135 -26.07 -6.08 -12.78
N ASN A 136 -26.52 -5.17 -13.64
CA ASN A 136 -27.12 -3.89 -13.27
C ASN A 136 -26.21 -2.98 -12.40
N LYS A 137 -24.90 -3.14 -12.51
CA LYS A 137 -23.91 -2.27 -11.86
C LYS A 137 -23.31 -1.29 -12.84
N ASN A 138 -23.05 -0.08 -12.37
CA ASN A 138 -22.41 0.97 -13.18
C ASN A 138 -20.88 0.84 -13.16
N PHE A 139 -20.34 0.32 -12.06
CA PHE A 139 -18.91 0.03 -11.92
C PHE A 139 -18.70 -1.08 -10.88
N TRP A 140 -17.54 -1.70 -10.92
CA TRP A 140 -17.12 -2.74 -9.97
C TRP A 140 -15.62 -2.73 -9.77
N SER A 141 -15.15 -3.24 -8.66
CA SER A 141 -13.73 -3.28 -8.33
C SER A 141 -13.21 -4.70 -8.17
N ASP A 142 -12.01 -4.94 -8.70
CA ASP A 142 -11.15 -6.04 -8.32
C ASP A 142 -10.21 -5.52 -7.24
N ALA A 143 -10.59 -5.72 -5.97
CA ALA A 143 -9.88 -5.15 -4.84
C ALA A 143 -8.45 -5.68 -4.72
N GLU A 144 -8.24 -6.97 -5.01
CA GLU A 144 -6.93 -7.60 -4.92
C GLU A 144 -5.93 -7.05 -5.94
N ARG A 145 -6.42 -6.69 -7.12
CA ARG A 145 -5.60 -6.15 -8.21
C ARG A 145 -5.59 -4.64 -8.28
N GLY A 146 -6.39 -3.98 -7.44
CA GLY A 146 -6.52 -2.52 -7.47
C GLY A 146 -7.11 -2.00 -8.78
N THR A 147 -8.00 -2.76 -9.40
CA THR A 147 -8.58 -2.39 -10.69
C THR A 147 -10.05 -2.02 -10.52
N ILE A 148 -10.46 -0.90 -11.11
CA ILE A 148 -11.85 -0.48 -11.18
C ILE A 148 -12.32 -0.56 -12.63
N TYR A 149 -13.45 -1.18 -12.84
CA TYR A 149 -14.11 -1.28 -14.14
C TYR A 149 -15.38 -0.42 -14.14
N ILE A 150 -15.62 0.25 -15.24
CA ILE A 150 -16.78 1.13 -15.43
C ILE A 150 -17.55 0.61 -16.64
N ASP A 151 -18.86 0.40 -16.47
CA ASP A 151 -19.75 0.04 -17.58
C ASP A 151 -20.21 1.30 -18.33
N ASN A 152 -20.50 1.15 -19.62
CA ASN A 152 -21.00 2.22 -20.48
C ASN A 152 -20.18 3.52 -20.43
N TYR A 153 -18.84 3.41 -20.34
CA TYR A 153 -17.96 4.56 -20.47
C TYR A 153 -18.00 5.04 -21.94
N SER A 154 -18.93 5.95 -22.23
CA SER A 154 -19.24 6.35 -23.59
C SER A 154 -18.10 7.12 -24.25
N THR A 155 -17.99 6.97 -25.57
CA THR A 155 -17.08 7.77 -26.41
C THR A 155 -17.31 9.28 -26.29
N PHE A 156 -18.49 9.71 -25.87
CA PHE A 156 -18.83 11.11 -25.66
C PHE A 156 -18.01 11.77 -24.55
N ASN A 157 -17.74 11.02 -23.47
CA ASN A 157 -16.88 11.51 -22.38
C ASN A 157 -15.42 11.69 -22.77
N MET A 158 -15.03 11.17 -23.94
CA MET A 158 -13.66 11.25 -24.44
C MET A 158 -13.42 12.36 -25.44
N VAL A 159 -14.48 12.88 -26.06
CA VAL A 159 -14.38 14.01 -26.98
C VAL A 159 -14.16 15.31 -26.20
N ASN A 160 -14.69 15.39 -25.00
CA ASN A 160 -14.47 16.51 -24.08
C ASN A 160 -13.49 16.08 -22.99
N SER A 161 -12.20 16.13 -23.29
CA SER A 161 -11.16 15.89 -22.30
C SER A 161 -11.32 16.85 -21.12
N SER A 162 -11.08 16.34 -19.91
CA SER A 162 -11.04 17.17 -18.72
C SER A 162 -10.05 18.33 -18.90
N PRO A 163 -10.39 19.57 -18.52
CA PRO A 163 -9.46 20.69 -18.55
C PRO A 163 -8.18 20.44 -17.76
N ALA A 164 -8.24 19.55 -16.75
CA ALA A 164 -7.09 19.14 -15.94
C ALA A 164 -6.27 18.01 -16.56
N GLY A 165 -6.68 17.45 -17.71
CA GLY A 165 -6.03 16.30 -18.35
C GLY A 165 -6.10 15.01 -17.51
N VAL A 166 -7.03 14.93 -16.56
CA VAL A 166 -7.22 13.80 -15.64
C VAL A 166 -8.63 13.25 -15.83
N ASP A 167 -8.73 11.94 -16.05
CA ASP A 167 -10.01 11.28 -16.31
C ASP A 167 -10.77 10.96 -15.02
N ALA A 168 -10.05 10.65 -13.96
CA ALA A 168 -10.64 10.28 -12.68
C ALA A 168 -9.76 10.68 -11.48
N TYR A 169 -10.43 10.91 -10.35
CA TYR A 169 -9.83 11.02 -9.02
C TYR A 169 -10.39 9.92 -8.13
N VAL A 170 -9.53 9.13 -7.50
CA VAL A 170 -9.95 8.02 -6.64
C VAL A 170 -9.32 8.15 -5.27
N SER A 171 -10.15 8.07 -4.22
CA SER A 171 -9.70 8.02 -2.83
C SER A 171 -10.03 6.67 -2.23
N TYR A 172 -9.06 6.02 -1.59
CA TYR A 172 -9.21 4.66 -1.08
C TYR A 172 -8.25 4.35 0.05
N LYS A 173 -8.54 3.27 0.78
CA LYS A 173 -7.65 2.66 1.76
C LYS A 173 -7.10 1.35 1.22
N TYR A 174 -5.84 1.08 1.49
CA TYR A 174 -5.19 -0.14 1.07
C TYR A 174 -4.34 -0.75 2.18
N ALA A 175 -4.36 -2.06 2.27
CA ALA A 175 -3.47 -2.88 3.10
C ALA A 175 -3.69 -4.36 2.77
N THR A 176 -2.73 -5.20 3.12
CA THR A 176 -2.90 -6.65 3.10
C THR A 176 -3.70 -7.11 4.32
N ALA A 177 -4.54 -8.13 4.17
CA ALA A 177 -5.40 -8.64 5.24
C ALA A 177 -4.61 -9.30 6.37
N SER A 178 -3.50 -9.97 6.05
CA SER A 178 -2.61 -10.63 6.98
C SER A 178 -1.15 -10.38 6.59
N THR A 179 -0.30 -10.22 7.59
CA THR A 179 1.14 -10.01 7.38
C THR A 179 1.79 -11.27 6.83
N PRO A 180 2.47 -11.24 5.66
CA PRO A 180 3.25 -12.36 5.16
C PRO A 180 4.44 -12.69 6.08
N ASP A 181 4.86 -13.96 6.09
CA ASP A 181 5.94 -14.42 6.97
C ASP A 181 7.30 -13.76 6.68
N ASP A 182 7.56 -13.44 5.43
CA ASP A 182 8.78 -12.73 5.01
C ASP A 182 8.78 -11.28 5.49
N ILE A 183 7.65 -10.58 5.47
CA ILE A 183 7.49 -9.25 6.05
C ILE A 183 7.67 -9.30 7.58
N LYS A 184 7.08 -10.32 8.23
CA LYS A 184 7.30 -10.58 9.64
C LYS A 184 8.79 -10.76 9.94
N LEU A 185 9.48 -11.58 9.15
CA LEU A 185 10.90 -11.84 9.31
C LEU A 185 11.74 -10.57 9.07
N ALA A 186 11.45 -9.78 8.05
CA ALA A 186 12.13 -8.51 7.80
C ALA A 186 11.97 -7.54 8.98
N THR A 187 10.76 -7.45 9.56
CA THR A 187 10.50 -6.62 10.74
C THR A 187 11.32 -7.08 11.95
N ILE A 188 11.44 -8.41 12.16
CA ILE A 188 12.27 -8.97 13.23
C ILE A 188 13.73 -8.58 13.02
N TYR A 189 14.27 -8.68 11.80
CA TYR A 189 15.63 -8.26 11.51
C TYR A 189 15.88 -6.78 11.79
N PHE A 190 14.99 -5.88 11.37
CA PHE A 190 15.12 -4.45 11.68
C PHE A 190 15.00 -4.17 13.16
N THR A 191 14.11 -4.85 13.87
CA THR A 191 13.98 -4.71 15.32
C THR A 191 15.26 -5.18 16.01
N ALA A 192 15.79 -6.33 15.65
CA ALA A 192 17.06 -6.84 16.18
C ALA A 192 18.24 -5.89 15.90
N ALA A 193 18.28 -5.29 14.71
CA ALA A 193 19.27 -4.25 14.37
C ALA A 193 19.20 -3.05 15.30
N ILE A 194 17.98 -2.57 15.62
CA ILE A 194 17.76 -1.44 16.53
C ILE A 194 18.18 -1.81 17.96
N ILE A 195 17.85 -3.00 18.45
CA ILE A 195 18.20 -3.46 19.79
C ILE A 195 19.73 -3.53 19.92
N VAL A 196 20.40 -4.16 18.97
CA VAL A 196 21.87 -4.29 18.99
C VAL A 196 22.57 -2.94 18.89
N ALA A 197 22.07 -2.02 18.06
CA ALA A 197 22.60 -0.67 17.95
C ALA A 197 22.44 0.14 19.26
N ASN A 198 21.33 -0.05 19.98
CA ASN A 198 21.11 0.62 21.28
C ASN A 198 22.01 0.03 22.38
N ASP A 199 22.24 -1.27 22.39
CA ASP A 199 23.18 -1.90 23.31
C ASP A 199 24.61 -1.35 23.09
N ASP A 200 24.98 -1.11 21.85
CA ASP A 200 26.28 -0.57 21.47
C ASP A 200 26.50 0.85 22.03
N LEU A 201 25.44 1.66 22.06
CA LEU A 201 25.48 3.01 22.67
C LEU A 201 25.74 2.97 24.19
N ASN A 202 25.28 1.92 24.86
CA ASN A 202 25.53 1.73 26.29
C ASN A 202 26.92 1.15 26.57
N ILE A 203 27.47 0.35 25.66
CA ILE A 203 28.79 -0.30 25.79
C ILE A 203 29.92 0.61 25.29
N SER A 204 29.66 1.51 24.35
CA SER A 204 30.70 2.39 23.76
C SER A 204 31.37 3.33 24.76
N GLN A 205 30.83 3.44 25.97
CA GLN A 205 31.51 4.10 27.09
C GLN A 205 32.53 3.21 27.82
N ALA A 206 32.66 1.93 27.49
CA ALA A 206 33.35 0.97 28.33
C ALA A 206 34.48 0.17 27.72
N THR A 207 34.61 -0.10 26.40
CA THR A 207 35.74 -0.94 25.89
C THR A 207 35.90 -0.97 24.36
N GLU A 208 37.12 -1.25 23.89
CA GLU A 208 37.57 -1.45 22.50
C GLU A 208 36.88 -2.61 21.72
N GLY A 209 35.78 -3.19 22.23
CA GLY A 209 34.99 -4.24 21.60
C GLY A 209 33.81 -3.77 20.73
N SER A 210 33.60 -2.46 20.60
CA SER A 210 32.41 -1.89 19.96
C SER A 210 32.30 -2.14 18.46
N MET A 211 33.37 -2.49 17.78
CA MET A 211 33.38 -2.79 16.33
C MET A 211 32.53 -4.01 15.95
N ASP A 212 32.38 -5.01 16.82
CA ASP A 212 31.70 -6.26 16.48
C ASP A 212 30.16 -6.12 16.52
N ASN A 213 29.62 -5.27 17.39
CA ASN A 213 28.18 -5.06 17.49
C ASN A 213 27.64 -4.17 16.36
N ARG A 214 28.37 -3.13 15.98
CA ARG A 214 28.03 -2.31 14.81
C ARG A 214 27.94 -3.15 13.54
N THR A 215 28.88 -4.07 13.35
CA THR A 215 28.88 -5.02 12.23
C THR A 215 27.67 -5.96 12.29
N LYS A 216 27.21 -6.36 13.47
CA LYS A 216 26.01 -7.21 13.64
C LYS A 216 24.73 -6.44 13.31
N SER A 217 24.58 -5.20 13.79
CA SER A 217 23.44 -4.37 13.47
C SER A 217 23.34 -4.12 11.97
N GLU A 218 24.44 -3.77 11.31
CA GLU A 218 24.50 -3.57 9.86
C GLU A 218 24.13 -4.84 9.08
N LYS A 219 24.57 -6.02 9.52
CA LYS A 219 24.19 -7.30 8.89
C LYS A 219 22.70 -7.61 9.03
N PHE A 220 22.10 -7.35 10.19
CA PHE A 220 20.67 -7.54 10.37
C PHE A 220 19.88 -6.59 9.47
N GLU A 221 20.30 -5.35 9.37
CA GLU A 221 19.69 -4.37 8.48
C GLU A 221 19.79 -4.81 7.01
N GLU A 222 20.96 -5.26 6.57
CA GLU A 222 21.18 -5.78 5.22
C GLU A 222 20.27 -6.98 4.91
N MET A 223 20.12 -7.92 5.86
CA MET A 223 19.24 -9.09 5.70
C MET A 223 17.77 -8.67 5.60
N GLY A 224 17.31 -7.74 6.44
CA GLY A 224 15.97 -7.17 6.33
C GLY A 224 15.72 -6.51 4.97
N MET A 225 16.67 -5.69 4.52
CA MET A 225 16.61 -5.05 3.19
C MET A 225 16.59 -6.06 2.04
N LYS A 226 17.35 -7.15 2.14
CA LYS A 226 17.37 -8.20 1.13
C LYS A 226 16.03 -8.89 0.97
N ILE A 227 15.35 -9.19 2.09
CA ILE A 227 14.00 -9.76 2.06
C ILE A 227 13.01 -8.79 1.41
N LEU A 228 13.05 -7.50 1.78
CA LEU A 228 12.14 -6.50 1.25
C LEU A 228 12.37 -6.17 -0.22
N LYS A 229 13.54 -6.48 -0.79
CA LYS A 229 13.86 -6.18 -2.19
C LYS A 229 12.87 -6.80 -3.16
N ASP A 230 12.35 -7.98 -2.86
CA ASP A 230 11.36 -8.66 -3.70
C ASP A 230 9.95 -8.07 -3.55
N HIS A 231 9.71 -7.29 -2.50
CA HIS A 231 8.44 -6.61 -2.21
C HIS A 231 8.40 -5.14 -2.66
N HIS A 232 9.47 -4.61 -3.24
CA HIS A 232 9.51 -3.25 -3.78
C HIS A 232 8.54 -3.12 -4.96
N ARG A 233 7.38 -2.49 -4.71
CA ARG A 233 6.33 -2.33 -5.73
C ARG A 233 6.57 -1.21 -6.73
N ILE A 234 7.47 -0.29 -6.43
CA ILE A 234 7.73 0.90 -7.25
C ILE A 234 8.17 0.55 -8.68
N ASP A 235 8.93 -0.52 -8.86
CA ASP A 235 9.43 -0.90 -10.18
C ASP A 235 8.38 -1.61 -11.08
N ARG A 236 7.36 -2.23 -10.50
CA ARG A 236 6.35 -2.97 -11.29
C ARG A 236 5.41 -2.05 -12.07
N SER A 237 5.04 -0.90 -11.52
CA SER A 237 4.18 0.07 -12.22
C SER A 237 4.94 0.76 -13.36
N MET A 238 6.22 1.06 -13.20
CA MET A 238 7.07 1.61 -14.25
C MET A 238 7.43 0.57 -15.31
N ALA A 239 7.65 -0.69 -14.94
CA ALA A 239 7.90 -1.78 -15.89
C ALA A 239 6.66 -2.08 -16.76
N MET A 240 5.45 -2.06 -16.18
CA MET A 240 4.21 -2.16 -16.96
C MET A 240 4.00 -0.96 -17.89
N ALA A 241 4.28 0.26 -17.43
CA ALA A 241 4.18 1.45 -18.26
C ALA A 241 5.17 1.42 -19.45
N ARG A 242 6.38 0.88 -19.25
CA ARG A 242 7.36 0.66 -20.31
C ARG A 242 6.97 -0.46 -21.27
N ALA A 243 6.41 -1.56 -20.78
CA ALA A 243 5.95 -2.68 -21.61
C ALA A 243 4.74 -2.30 -22.50
N ILE A 244 3.87 -1.40 -22.03
CA ILE A 244 2.72 -0.90 -22.80
C ILE A 244 3.14 0.20 -23.79
N GLY A 245 4.19 0.96 -23.50
CA GLY A 245 4.73 2.01 -24.38
C GLY A 245 5.60 1.48 -25.55
N GLY A 246 5.92 0.18 -25.55
CA GLY A 246 6.80 -0.43 -26.55
C GLY A 246 6.13 -0.91 -27.85
N PHE A 247 4.81 -0.79 -27.99
CA PHE A 247 4.10 -1.13 -29.22
C PHE A 247 3.75 0.13 -30.03
N GLY A 248 4.70 0.62 -30.80
CA GLY A 248 4.35 1.60 -31.80
C GLY A 248 5.44 2.57 -32.19
N THR A 249 6.42 2.13 -32.93
CA THR A 249 6.98 2.88 -34.07
C THR A 249 7.85 1.93 -34.92
N GLY A 250 7.19 0.99 -35.57
CA GLY A 250 7.72 0.44 -36.81
C GLY A 250 7.38 1.42 -37.95
N MET A 251 8.17 2.49 -38.12
CA MET A 251 8.16 3.20 -39.38
C MET A 251 8.84 2.30 -40.41
N VAL A 252 8.01 1.74 -41.27
CA VAL A 252 8.43 1.26 -42.58
C VAL A 252 8.56 2.52 -43.45
N THR A 253 9.78 2.89 -43.75
CA THR A 253 10.05 3.81 -44.88
C THR A 253 10.33 2.98 -46.13
N PRO A 254 9.91 3.46 -47.29
CA PRO A 254 9.89 2.75 -48.57
C PRO A 254 11.29 2.48 -49.13
#